data_87f6ee0a0f916cb6bad28d93efc2b9f8
#
_entry.id   87f6ee0a0f916cb6bad28d93efc2b9f8
#
_cell.length_a   1.000
_cell.length_b   1.000
_cell.length_c   1.000
_cell.angle_alpha   90.00
_cell.angle_beta   90.00
_cell.angle_gamma   90.00
#
_symmetry.space_group_name_H-M   'P 1'
#
loop_
_entity.id
_entity.type
_entity.pdbx_description
1 polymer ?
#
loop_
_entity_poly.entity_id
_entity_poly.type
_entity_poly.pdbx_seq_one_letter_code
_entity_poly.pdbx_strand_id
1 'polypeptide(L)'
;MNVHDIPQNPDEHVRFAVHLDRLRHVAGPNEAELVSRVLTDPDRTMARSAVLRHLDRRAADLHPGPAYEEWAQAMTRVTIDHPFLTRRLREWSLFRAVTLKLPWRPDDLLASSDWFQSKTAVGTNTEAVEILAELGRTKRIRNAARNGLNHGSES
;
A
#
# COMPACT_ATOMS: atom_id res chain seq x y z
N MET A 1 33.09 8.41 -25.38
CA MET A 1 32.03 8.41 -24.37
C MET A 1 30.97 7.42 -24.78
N ASN A 2 30.55 6.62 -23.85
CA ASN A 2 29.47 5.69 -24.12
C ASN A 2 28.13 6.36 -23.90
N VAL A 3 27.54 6.83 -24.97
CA VAL A 3 26.30 7.60 -24.92
C VAL A 3 25.11 6.74 -24.52
N HIS A 4 25.26 5.42 -24.61
CA HIS A 4 24.16 4.50 -24.32
C HIS A 4 23.89 4.32 -22.82
N ASP A 5 24.92 4.45 -22.00
CA ASP A 5 24.77 4.26 -20.57
C ASP A 5 24.22 5.51 -19.88
N ILE A 6 24.51 6.67 -20.42
CA ILE A 6 24.12 7.94 -19.83
C ILE A 6 22.62 8.24 -20.01
N PRO A 7 22.02 8.04 -21.21
CA PRO A 7 20.59 8.34 -21.38
C PRO A 7 19.64 7.38 -20.68
N GLN A 8 19.99 6.09 -20.53
CA GLN A 8 19.08 5.11 -19.99
C GLN A 8 18.75 5.37 -18.53
N ASN A 9 19.76 5.56 -17.68
CA ASN A 9 19.55 5.81 -16.27
C ASN A 9 18.88 7.17 -16.00
N PRO A 10 19.37 8.27 -16.59
CA PRO A 10 18.68 9.55 -16.43
C PRO A 10 17.25 9.53 -16.97
N ASP A 11 17.02 8.86 -18.11
CA ASP A 11 15.68 8.79 -18.70
C ASP A 11 14.73 8.03 -17.79
N GLU A 12 15.16 6.93 -17.17
CA GLU A 12 14.34 6.18 -16.23
C GLU A 12 14.02 7.01 -15.01
N HIS A 13 15.00 7.71 -14.45
CA HIS A 13 14.77 8.58 -13.29
C HIS A 13 13.86 9.74 -13.64
N VAL A 14 14.02 10.33 -14.81
CA VAL A 14 13.17 11.43 -15.27
C VAL A 14 11.74 10.93 -15.45
N ARG A 15 11.55 9.77 -16.11
CA ARG A 15 10.21 9.22 -16.30
C ARG A 15 9.54 8.89 -14.97
N PHE A 16 10.30 8.31 -14.03
CA PHE A 16 9.77 8.01 -12.70
C PHE A 16 9.29 9.29 -12.01
N ALA A 17 10.10 10.33 -12.01
CA ALA A 17 9.76 11.62 -11.42
C ALA A 17 8.52 12.24 -12.09
N VAL A 18 8.43 12.15 -13.42
CA VAL A 18 7.27 12.66 -14.15
C VAL A 18 6.01 11.88 -13.79
N HIS A 19 6.10 10.56 -13.71
CA HIS A 19 4.94 9.75 -13.33
C HIS A 19 4.48 10.09 -11.91
N LEU A 20 5.42 10.21 -10.96
CA LEU A 20 5.07 10.56 -9.59
C LEU A 20 4.40 11.94 -9.52
N ASP A 21 4.93 12.90 -10.26
CA ASP A 21 4.38 14.25 -10.29
C ASP A 21 2.97 14.28 -10.87
N ARG A 22 2.76 13.61 -12.00
CA ARG A 22 1.44 13.52 -12.63
C ARG A 22 0.41 12.84 -11.71
N LEU A 23 0.82 11.74 -11.08
CA LEU A 23 -0.07 11.02 -10.17
C LEU A 23 -0.42 11.87 -8.95
N ARG A 24 0.53 12.68 -8.47
CA ARG A 24 0.28 13.56 -7.32
C ARG A 24 -0.78 14.62 -7.62
N HIS A 25 -0.83 15.09 -8.86
CA HIS A 25 -1.69 16.22 -9.25
C HIS A 25 -2.93 15.80 -10.04
N VAL A 26 -3.14 14.50 -10.26
CA VAL A 26 -4.28 14.06 -11.06
C VAL A 26 -5.60 14.29 -10.32
N ALA A 27 -6.60 14.79 -11.07
CA ALA A 27 -7.95 14.92 -10.55
C ALA A 27 -8.65 13.56 -10.47
N GLY A 28 -9.57 13.40 -9.49
CA GLY A 28 -10.25 12.15 -9.24
C GLY A 28 -10.81 11.44 -10.48
N PRO A 29 -11.56 12.14 -11.36
CA PRO A 29 -12.12 11.48 -12.54
C PRO A 29 -11.09 10.93 -13.51
N ASN A 30 -9.88 11.46 -13.50
CA ASN A 30 -8.80 11.05 -14.41
C ASN A 30 -7.79 10.12 -13.77
N GLU A 31 -7.95 9.79 -12.50
CA GLU A 31 -6.96 9.01 -11.76
C GLU A 31 -6.78 7.60 -12.32
N ALA A 32 -7.88 6.88 -12.54
CA ALA A 32 -7.82 5.50 -13.03
C ALA A 32 -7.17 5.45 -14.41
N GLU A 33 -7.52 6.37 -15.29
CA GLU A 33 -6.94 6.42 -16.62
C GLU A 33 -5.43 6.69 -16.57
N LEU A 34 -5.01 7.61 -15.70
CA LEU A 34 -3.59 7.92 -15.56
C LEU A 34 -2.80 6.74 -15.02
N VAL A 35 -3.33 6.06 -13.99
CA VAL A 35 -2.69 4.86 -13.44
C VAL A 35 -2.54 3.80 -14.54
N SER A 36 -3.59 3.56 -15.31
CA SER A 36 -3.55 2.62 -16.42
C SER A 36 -2.47 3.00 -17.43
N ARG A 37 -2.35 4.28 -17.73
CA ARG A 37 -1.37 4.79 -18.68
C ARG A 37 0.07 4.62 -18.18
N VAL A 38 0.32 4.93 -16.90
CA VAL A 38 1.63 4.74 -16.29
C VAL A 38 2.05 3.27 -16.37
N LEU A 39 1.12 2.35 -16.17
CA LEU A 39 1.40 0.92 -16.21
C LEU A 39 1.71 0.40 -17.61
N THR A 40 1.55 1.21 -18.65
CA THR A 40 2.00 0.85 -20.01
C THR A 40 3.47 1.18 -20.26
N ASP A 41 4.16 1.81 -19.32
CA ASP A 41 5.58 2.13 -19.48
C ASP A 41 6.38 0.83 -19.69
N PRO A 42 7.32 0.80 -20.66
CA PRO A 42 8.13 -0.39 -20.92
C PRO A 42 8.93 -0.87 -19.71
N ASP A 43 9.33 0.04 -18.83
CA ASP A 43 9.97 -0.33 -17.56
C ASP A 43 8.90 -0.66 -16.54
N ARG A 44 8.55 -1.94 -16.50
CA ARG A 44 7.46 -2.42 -15.62
C ARG A 44 7.77 -2.25 -14.14
N THR A 45 9.01 -2.44 -13.75
CA THR A 45 9.41 -2.31 -12.34
C THR A 45 9.26 -0.86 -11.87
N MET A 46 9.74 0.07 -12.67
CA MET A 46 9.63 1.50 -12.37
C MET A 46 8.17 1.94 -12.33
N ALA A 47 7.38 1.53 -13.33
CA ALA A 47 5.95 1.88 -13.39
C ALA A 47 5.19 1.36 -12.17
N ARG A 48 5.41 0.10 -11.78
CA ARG A 48 4.78 -0.47 -10.60
C ARG A 48 5.18 0.27 -9.33
N SER A 49 6.46 0.67 -9.22
CA SER A 49 6.92 1.43 -8.06
C SER A 49 6.22 2.78 -7.96
N ALA A 50 6.07 3.47 -9.09
CA ALA A 50 5.38 4.76 -9.11
C ALA A 50 3.91 4.61 -8.71
N VAL A 51 3.23 3.62 -9.27
CA VAL A 51 1.82 3.36 -8.96
C VAL A 51 1.67 2.93 -7.50
N LEU A 52 2.57 2.07 -7.00
CA LEU A 52 2.51 1.63 -5.59
C LEU A 52 2.57 2.82 -4.64
N ARG A 53 3.50 3.74 -4.86
CA ARG A 53 3.58 4.96 -4.04
C ARG A 53 2.31 5.78 -4.08
N HIS A 54 1.73 5.89 -5.28
CA HIS A 54 0.47 6.61 -5.44
C HIS A 54 -0.66 5.93 -4.68
N LEU A 55 -0.79 4.60 -4.82
CA LEU A 55 -1.84 3.84 -4.15
C LEU A 55 -1.71 3.96 -2.64
N ASP A 56 -0.50 3.81 -2.10
CA ASP A 56 -0.28 3.90 -0.65
C ASP A 56 -0.65 5.29 -0.13
N ARG A 57 -0.27 6.33 -0.83
CA ARG A 57 -0.61 7.70 -0.42
C ARG A 57 -2.11 7.95 -0.44
N ARG A 58 -2.77 7.55 -1.53
CA ARG A 58 -4.21 7.75 -1.66
C ARG A 58 -4.99 6.91 -0.65
N ALA A 59 -4.60 5.65 -0.48
CA ALA A 59 -5.26 4.78 0.49
C ALA A 59 -5.11 5.31 1.92
N ALA A 60 -3.92 5.81 2.27
CA ALA A 60 -3.69 6.39 3.60
C ALA A 60 -4.65 7.55 3.85
N ASP A 61 -4.88 8.39 2.84
CA ASP A 61 -5.79 9.53 2.97
C ASP A 61 -7.27 9.12 2.98
N LEU A 62 -7.63 8.13 2.16
CA LEU A 62 -9.04 7.79 1.93
C LEU A 62 -9.59 6.72 2.86
N HIS A 63 -8.75 5.83 3.41
CA HIS A 63 -9.25 4.64 4.11
C HIS A 63 -10.15 4.95 5.32
N PRO A 64 -10.00 6.06 6.05
CA PRO A 64 -10.93 6.34 7.14
C PRO A 64 -12.31 6.79 6.68
N GLY A 65 -12.47 7.21 5.45
CA GLY A 65 -13.69 7.84 4.97
C GLY A 65 -14.50 6.98 4.00
N PRO A 66 -15.67 7.47 3.59
CA PRO A 66 -16.60 6.71 2.74
C PRO A 66 -16.17 6.59 1.29
N ALA A 67 -15.28 7.44 0.81
CA ALA A 67 -14.85 7.42 -0.59
C ALA A 67 -13.88 6.28 -0.90
N TYR A 68 -13.35 5.61 0.11
CA TYR A 68 -12.33 4.59 -0.08
C TYR A 68 -12.80 3.42 -0.95
N GLU A 69 -13.99 2.89 -0.70
CA GLU A 69 -14.44 1.68 -1.38
C GLU A 69 -14.57 1.86 -2.89
N GLU A 70 -15.17 2.96 -3.32
CA GLU A 70 -15.31 3.27 -4.74
C GLU A 70 -13.95 3.47 -5.40
N TRP A 71 -13.07 4.20 -4.73
CA TRP A 71 -11.70 4.40 -5.22
C TRP A 71 -10.94 3.07 -5.34
N ALA A 72 -11.03 2.23 -4.30
CA ALA A 72 -10.32 0.94 -4.28
C ALA A 72 -10.82 0.01 -5.40
N GLN A 73 -12.12 0.02 -5.68
CA GLN A 73 -12.67 -0.76 -6.78
C GLN A 73 -12.14 -0.28 -8.13
N ALA A 74 -12.07 1.03 -8.34
CA ALA A 74 -11.53 1.59 -9.56
C ALA A 74 -10.06 1.24 -9.75
N MET A 75 -9.26 1.36 -8.68
CA MET A 75 -7.84 1.03 -8.72
C MET A 75 -7.62 -0.47 -8.94
N THR A 76 -8.45 -1.31 -8.35
CA THR A 76 -8.37 -2.76 -8.56
C THR A 76 -8.59 -3.11 -10.02
N ARG A 77 -9.56 -2.47 -10.66
CA ARG A 77 -9.83 -2.73 -12.08
C ARG A 77 -8.64 -2.40 -12.97
N VAL A 78 -8.00 -1.25 -12.75
CA VAL A 78 -6.90 -0.83 -13.63
C VAL A 78 -5.57 -1.52 -13.29
N THR A 79 -5.47 -2.18 -12.14
CA THR A 79 -4.26 -2.91 -11.74
C THR A 79 -4.43 -4.43 -11.81
N ILE A 80 -5.51 -4.89 -12.42
CA ILE A 80 -5.89 -6.32 -12.37
C ILE A 80 -4.79 -7.25 -12.91
N ASP A 81 -4.01 -6.79 -13.87
CA ASP A 81 -2.92 -7.58 -14.46
C ASP A 81 -1.60 -7.45 -13.67
N HIS A 82 -1.63 -6.78 -12.53
CA HIS A 82 -0.46 -6.55 -11.68
C HIS A 82 -0.75 -7.08 -10.27
N PRO A 83 -0.52 -8.39 -10.03
CA PRO A 83 -0.91 -9.05 -8.77
C PRO A 83 -0.35 -8.38 -7.51
N PHE A 84 0.87 -7.85 -7.59
CA PHE A 84 1.48 -7.15 -6.46
C PHE A 84 0.66 -5.91 -6.07
N LEU A 85 0.16 -5.17 -7.04
CA LEU A 85 -0.63 -3.97 -6.79
C LEU A 85 -2.03 -4.32 -6.28
N THR A 86 -2.68 -5.33 -6.86
CA THR A 86 -4.00 -5.75 -6.40
C THR A 86 -3.93 -6.32 -4.98
N ARG A 87 -2.85 -7.03 -4.66
CA ARG A 87 -2.63 -7.53 -3.30
C ARG A 87 -2.50 -6.36 -2.32
N ARG A 88 -1.75 -5.33 -2.68
CA ARG A 88 -1.59 -4.15 -1.83
C ARG A 88 -2.93 -3.46 -1.57
N LEU A 89 -3.78 -3.35 -2.59
CA LEU A 89 -5.11 -2.78 -2.42
C LEU A 89 -5.98 -3.63 -1.49
N ARG A 90 -5.92 -4.96 -1.61
CA ARG A 90 -6.63 -5.84 -0.68
C ARG A 90 -6.13 -5.67 0.75
N GLU A 91 -4.83 -5.49 0.93
CA GLU A 91 -4.28 -5.26 2.26
C GLU A 91 -4.71 -3.90 2.82
N TRP A 92 -4.82 -2.87 1.99
CA TRP A 92 -5.38 -1.60 2.44
C TRP A 92 -6.84 -1.74 2.88
N SER A 93 -7.62 -2.53 2.15
CA SER A 93 -9.02 -2.80 2.52
C SER A 93 -9.10 -3.54 3.86
N LEU A 94 -8.20 -4.50 4.08
CA LEU A 94 -8.11 -5.18 5.37
C LEU A 94 -7.66 -4.22 6.47
N PHE A 95 -6.70 -3.35 6.20
CA PHE A 95 -6.24 -2.36 7.17
C PHE A 95 -7.37 -1.41 7.57
N ARG A 96 -8.18 -0.99 6.60
CA ARG A 96 -9.36 -0.19 6.86
C ARG A 96 -10.33 -0.92 7.78
N ALA A 97 -10.63 -2.18 7.48
CA ALA A 97 -11.54 -2.98 8.30
C ALA A 97 -11.02 -3.14 9.74
N VAL A 98 -9.73 -3.42 9.89
CA VAL A 98 -9.10 -3.55 11.21
C VAL A 98 -9.14 -2.23 11.97
N THR A 99 -8.79 -1.14 11.32
CA THR A 99 -8.73 0.19 11.96
C THR A 99 -10.12 0.70 12.36
N LEU A 100 -11.11 0.51 11.49
CA LEU A 100 -12.47 0.99 11.74
C LEU A 100 -13.34 -0.03 12.48
N LYS A 101 -12.76 -1.16 12.85
CA LYS A 101 -13.47 -2.25 13.55
C LYS A 101 -14.66 -2.77 12.75
N LEU A 102 -14.51 -2.82 11.44
CA LEU A 102 -15.42 -3.51 10.54
C LEU A 102 -15.13 -5.01 10.62
N PRO A 103 -16.02 -5.88 10.11
CA PRO A 103 -15.73 -7.32 10.13
C PRO A 103 -14.43 -7.66 9.40
N TRP A 104 -13.56 -8.42 10.07
CA TRP A 104 -12.30 -8.92 9.51
C TRP A 104 -11.96 -10.26 10.15
N ARG A 105 -11.06 -11.01 9.53
CA ARG A 105 -10.72 -12.36 9.97
C ARG A 105 -9.26 -12.44 10.41
N PRO A 106 -8.99 -13.06 11.57
CA PRO A 106 -7.59 -13.28 12.01
C PRO A 106 -6.75 -14.04 10.99
N ASP A 107 -7.34 -14.98 10.24
CA ASP A 107 -6.61 -15.71 9.22
C ASP A 107 -6.10 -14.80 8.12
N ASP A 108 -6.87 -13.80 7.72
CA ASP A 108 -6.44 -12.83 6.72
C ASP A 108 -5.27 -11.98 7.23
N LEU A 109 -5.31 -11.59 8.50
CA LEU A 109 -4.22 -10.87 9.14
C LEU A 109 -2.93 -11.70 9.11
N LEU A 110 -3.01 -12.96 9.48
CA LEU A 110 -1.84 -13.83 9.56
C LEU A 110 -1.30 -14.22 8.18
N ALA A 111 -2.15 -14.21 7.16
CA ALA A 111 -1.75 -14.48 5.78
C ALA A 111 -1.19 -13.24 5.06
N SER A 112 -1.29 -12.06 5.67
CA SER A 112 -0.89 -10.80 5.04
C SER A 112 0.64 -10.66 4.98
N SER A 113 1.11 -9.69 4.20
CA SER A 113 2.55 -9.43 4.04
C SER A 113 3.19 -8.87 5.30
N ASP A 114 4.52 -8.92 5.33
CA ASP A 114 5.29 -8.31 6.44
C ASP A 114 5.00 -6.81 6.55
N TRP A 115 4.87 -6.13 5.41
CA TRP A 115 4.51 -4.73 5.39
C TRP A 115 3.19 -4.49 6.14
N PHE A 116 2.17 -5.30 5.84
CA PHE A 116 0.86 -5.16 6.46
C PHE A 116 0.93 -5.47 7.96
N GLN A 117 1.57 -6.57 8.32
CA GLN A 117 1.68 -6.96 9.73
C GLN A 117 2.45 -5.92 10.54
N SER A 118 3.54 -5.38 9.99
CA SER A 118 4.30 -4.32 10.65
C SER A 118 3.47 -3.07 10.88
N LYS A 119 2.68 -2.69 9.89
CA LYS A 119 1.80 -1.52 9.98
C LYS A 119 0.70 -1.73 11.03
N THR A 120 0.10 -2.91 11.05
CA THR A 120 -0.97 -3.24 11.98
C THR A 120 -0.45 -3.42 13.41
N ALA A 121 0.76 -3.92 13.58
CA ALA A 121 1.38 -4.11 14.89
C ALA A 121 1.52 -2.80 15.68
N VAL A 122 1.65 -1.68 14.99
CA VAL A 122 1.73 -0.35 15.64
C VAL A 122 0.43 0.43 15.50
N GLY A 123 -0.64 -0.24 15.10
CA GLY A 123 -1.94 0.37 14.90
C GLY A 123 -2.77 0.44 16.18
N THR A 124 -4.04 0.76 16.01
CA THR A 124 -4.94 1.08 17.13
C THR A 124 -5.90 -0.06 17.50
N ASN A 125 -5.93 -1.15 16.71
CA ASN A 125 -6.83 -2.27 17.00
C ASN A 125 -6.14 -3.24 17.97
N THR A 126 -6.53 -3.22 19.24
CA THR A 126 -5.91 -4.02 20.30
C THR A 126 -5.97 -5.53 19.99
N GLU A 127 -7.10 -6.02 19.49
CA GLU A 127 -7.25 -7.44 19.17
C GLU A 127 -6.23 -7.87 18.10
N ALA A 128 -6.09 -7.08 17.03
CA ALA A 128 -5.12 -7.37 15.98
C ALA A 128 -3.69 -7.32 16.51
N VAL A 129 -3.38 -6.33 17.35
CA VAL A 129 -2.05 -6.21 17.95
C VAL A 129 -1.75 -7.40 18.87
N GLU A 130 -2.72 -7.86 19.65
CA GLU A 130 -2.55 -9.04 20.50
C GLU A 130 -2.24 -10.29 19.67
N ILE A 131 -2.97 -10.49 18.56
CA ILE A 131 -2.72 -11.62 17.67
C ILE A 131 -1.29 -11.55 17.13
N LEU A 132 -0.84 -10.38 16.69
CA LEU A 132 0.50 -10.22 16.13
C LEU A 132 1.60 -10.35 17.17
N ALA A 133 1.33 -9.99 18.43
CA ALA A 133 2.29 -10.16 19.53
C ALA A 133 2.65 -11.64 19.72
N GLU A 134 1.72 -12.54 19.48
CA GLU A 134 1.94 -13.97 19.62
C GLU A 134 2.30 -14.65 18.30
N LEU A 135 1.61 -14.30 17.21
CA LEU A 135 1.64 -15.07 15.97
C LEU A 135 2.18 -14.29 14.78
N GLY A 136 2.67 -13.06 14.99
CA GLY A 136 3.29 -12.28 13.92
C GLY A 136 4.41 -13.06 13.24
N ARG A 137 4.55 -12.87 11.94
CA ARG A 137 5.43 -13.71 11.12
C ARG A 137 6.90 -13.60 11.52
N THR A 138 7.35 -12.43 11.94
CA THR A 138 8.74 -12.22 12.32
C THR A 138 8.84 -11.79 13.77
N LYS A 139 10.02 -12.02 14.36
CA LYS A 139 10.30 -11.55 15.72
C LYS A 139 10.14 -10.04 15.83
N ARG A 140 10.57 -9.31 14.81
CA ARG A 140 10.44 -7.86 14.77
C ARG A 140 8.98 -7.41 14.85
N ILE A 141 8.09 -8.07 14.09
CA ILE A 141 6.66 -7.78 14.13
C ILE A 141 6.10 -8.09 15.51
N ARG A 142 6.42 -9.25 16.07
CA ARG A 142 5.94 -9.64 17.41
C ARG A 142 6.40 -8.66 18.48
N ASN A 143 7.65 -8.22 18.41
CA ASN A 143 8.19 -7.25 19.37
C ASN A 143 7.53 -5.88 19.23
N ALA A 144 7.29 -5.42 18.01
CA ALA A 144 6.59 -4.15 17.77
C ALA A 144 5.19 -4.19 18.38
N ALA A 145 4.47 -5.30 18.19
CA ALA A 145 3.15 -5.48 18.74
C ALA A 145 3.16 -5.49 20.29
N ARG A 146 4.13 -6.19 20.89
CA ARG A 146 4.28 -6.23 22.35
C ARG A 146 4.58 -4.85 22.93
N ASN A 147 5.45 -4.10 22.27
CA ASN A 147 5.76 -2.74 22.70
C ASN A 147 4.54 -1.83 22.67
N GLY A 148 3.70 -1.96 21.65
CA GLY A 148 2.45 -1.21 21.58
C GLY A 148 1.50 -1.55 22.70
N LEU A 149 1.36 -2.82 23.05
CA LEU A 149 0.51 -3.27 24.15
C LEU A 149 1.03 -2.78 25.50
N ASN A 150 2.34 -2.81 25.72
CA ASN A 150 2.94 -2.33 26.95
C ASN A 150 2.70 -0.83 27.14
N HIS A 151 2.87 -0.03 26.09
CA HIS A 151 2.60 1.41 26.16
C HIS A 151 1.12 1.69 26.38
N GLY A 152 0.23 0.91 25.76
CA GLY A 152 -1.20 1.04 25.95
C GLY A 152 -1.64 0.75 27.38
N SER A 153 -1.00 -0.19 28.05
CA SER A 153 -1.36 -0.56 29.42
C SER A 153 -0.83 0.41 30.47
N GLU A 154 0.14 1.26 30.10
CA GLU A 154 0.68 2.27 31.02
C GLU A 154 -0.19 3.54 31.04
N SER A 155 -1.04 3.72 30.07
CA SER A 155 -1.92 4.87 30.00
C SER A 155 -3.27 4.56 30.66
#